data_ef2090ce2c8c6bc22399613f787f69b6
#
_entry.id   ef2090ce2c8c6bc22399613f787f69b6
#
_cell.length_a   1.000
_cell.length_b   1.000
_cell.length_c   1.000
_cell.angle_alpha   90.00
_cell.angle_beta   90.00
_cell.angle_gamma   90.00
#
_symmetry.space_group_name_H-M   'P 1'
#
loop_
_entity.id
_entity.type
_entity.pdbx_description
1 polymer ?
#
loop_
_entity_poly.entity_id
_entity_poly.type
_entity_poly.pdbx_seq_one_letter_code
_entity_poly.pdbx_strand_id
1 'polypeptide(L)'
;MSESYSVKSHYGLENHGLRNLGTVHWNLSTPTLIEHALRRQEGKVSKDGALVVCTGQHTGRSANDKFVVLDETTEGDIWWGKVNAPYEPARFDALFERMMAHLEGSELYVQDCYVGADLEHRLPVRIVNELAWHSIFARNMFVEATDEQKAAHEPQFTVINAPSFAADPKTDATRSETFIVLNFARRLVIIGGTSYAGETKKSIFSVMNYLMPHKDVLPMHASANIGPSGDTTIFFGLSGTGKTTLSADASRTLIGDDEHGWSGQGIFNFEGGCYAKVINLSAEQEPEIYATTQTFGTILENVVINDQTRELDLDDDSLTENTRGSYPIAQIPNASPDGCGSHPDNIVFLTCDAFGVLPPVSKLTSAQAMYHFINGYTAKVAGTEKGVTEPTPTFSPCFGGPFLPLHPRRYAELLGRKIDEHQAKVWFINTGWTGGPYGEGQRMAINHTRAIINAALDGLLNDVATQTDPVFGLEVPTSCPGVPGDVLDPRGTWADSAAYDAQARKLAGLFQENFTKYAEDVPENVRSAGPLAA
;
A
#
# COMPACT_ATOMS: atom_id res chain seq x y z
N MET A 1 24.98 13.95 -31.98
CA MET A 1 23.82 13.75 -31.12
C MET A 1 24.19 14.37 -29.78
N SER A 2 23.46 15.37 -29.31
CA SER A 2 23.70 16.04 -28.03
C SER A 2 23.57 14.99 -26.92
N GLU A 3 24.56 14.93 -26.03
CA GLU A 3 24.45 14.19 -24.77
C GLU A 3 23.12 14.59 -24.11
N SER A 4 22.30 13.61 -23.79
CA SER A 4 21.06 13.86 -23.04
C SER A 4 21.48 14.54 -21.72
N TYR A 5 20.96 15.74 -21.46
CA TYR A 5 21.23 16.46 -20.22
C TYR A 5 20.75 15.63 -19.04
N SER A 6 21.65 14.91 -18.41
CA SER A 6 21.38 14.14 -17.20
C SER A 6 22.19 14.73 -16.06
N VAL A 7 21.50 15.13 -14.99
CA VAL A 7 22.16 15.66 -13.80
C VAL A 7 22.67 14.51 -12.94
N LYS A 8 23.99 14.45 -12.75
CA LYS A 8 24.64 13.47 -11.89
C LYS A 8 24.90 14.08 -10.52
N SER A 9 24.54 13.34 -9.47
CA SER A 9 24.92 13.70 -8.09
C SER A 9 26.45 13.65 -7.90
N HIS A 10 26.96 14.51 -7.03
CA HIS A 10 28.34 14.47 -6.57
C HIS A 10 28.64 13.23 -5.69
N TYR A 11 27.61 12.64 -5.07
CA TYR A 11 27.73 11.42 -4.28
C TYR A 11 27.69 10.20 -5.21
N GLY A 12 28.85 9.64 -5.54
CA GLY A 12 28.99 8.60 -6.54
C GLY A 12 28.52 7.21 -6.11
N LEU A 13 28.45 6.29 -7.08
CA LEU A 13 28.02 4.90 -6.84
C LEU A 13 29.08 4.07 -6.08
N GLU A 14 30.34 4.48 -6.11
CA GLU A 14 31.42 3.87 -5.33
C GLU A 14 31.16 3.91 -3.82
N ASN A 15 30.41 4.88 -3.34
CA ASN A 15 29.99 4.97 -1.94
C ASN A 15 28.99 3.86 -1.55
N HIS A 16 28.38 3.21 -2.54
CA HIS A 16 27.47 2.07 -2.37
C HIS A 16 28.14 0.73 -2.74
N GLY A 17 29.47 0.71 -2.95
CA GLY A 17 30.21 -0.50 -3.31
C GLY A 17 30.15 -0.89 -4.80
N LEU A 18 29.46 -0.11 -5.63
CA LEU A 18 29.34 -0.33 -7.07
C LEU A 18 30.61 0.18 -7.77
N ARG A 19 31.34 -0.70 -8.46
CA ARG A 19 32.63 -0.42 -9.11
C ARG A 19 32.70 -1.08 -10.47
N ASN A 20 33.65 -0.65 -11.31
CA ASN A 20 33.90 -1.23 -12.62
C ASN A 20 32.66 -1.37 -13.50
N LEU A 21 31.74 -0.41 -13.40
CA LEU A 21 30.46 -0.40 -14.12
C LEU A 21 30.68 -0.12 -15.61
N GLY A 22 29.74 -0.57 -16.43
CA GLY A 22 29.60 -0.14 -17.81
C GLY A 22 29.03 1.29 -17.89
N THR A 23 28.09 1.51 -18.80
CA THR A 23 27.44 2.81 -18.91
C THR A 23 26.47 3.03 -17.75
N VAL A 24 26.58 4.17 -17.09
CA VAL A 24 25.64 4.57 -16.02
C VAL A 24 24.83 5.76 -16.47
N HIS A 25 23.52 5.58 -16.49
CA HIS A 25 22.54 6.61 -16.85
C HIS A 25 21.96 7.24 -15.57
N TRP A 26 22.14 8.55 -15.44
CA TRP A 26 21.68 9.29 -14.26
C TRP A 26 20.43 10.12 -14.58
N ASN A 27 19.39 9.93 -13.79
CA ASN A 27 18.20 10.79 -13.76
C ASN A 27 17.61 11.09 -15.15
N LEU A 28 17.62 10.10 -16.05
CA LEU A 28 17.08 10.27 -17.40
C LEU A 28 15.60 10.59 -17.37
N SER A 29 15.13 11.39 -18.33
CA SER A 29 13.73 11.70 -18.51
C SER A 29 12.90 10.47 -18.91
N THR A 30 11.60 10.49 -18.64
CA THR A 30 10.68 9.41 -19.03
C THR A 30 10.73 9.08 -20.52
N PRO A 31 10.74 10.06 -21.47
CA PRO A 31 10.88 9.74 -22.89
C PRO A 31 12.16 8.99 -23.21
N THR A 32 13.31 9.46 -22.69
CA THR A 32 14.61 8.81 -22.94
C THR A 32 14.65 7.39 -22.36
N LEU A 33 14.09 7.19 -21.17
CA LEU A 33 13.99 5.86 -20.55
C LEU A 33 13.11 4.90 -21.35
N ILE A 34 11.99 5.39 -21.93
CA ILE A 34 11.14 4.59 -22.83
C ILE A 34 11.92 4.18 -24.08
N GLU A 35 12.66 5.10 -24.72
CA GLU A 35 13.53 4.76 -25.86
C GLU A 35 14.57 3.68 -25.50
N HIS A 36 15.16 3.77 -24.30
CA HIS A 36 16.09 2.76 -23.80
C HIS A 36 15.39 1.42 -23.57
N ALA A 37 14.24 1.40 -22.91
CA ALA A 37 13.47 0.19 -22.67
C ALA A 37 13.08 -0.52 -23.98
N LEU A 38 12.63 0.24 -24.98
CA LEU A 38 12.29 -0.32 -26.30
C LEU A 38 13.51 -0.87 -27.04
N ARG A 39 14.63 -0.14 -27.05
CA ARG A 39 15.89 -0.58 -27.67
C ARG A 39 16.40 -1.88 -27.02
N ARG A 40 16.22 -2.03 -25.71
CA ARG A 40 16.62 -3.20 -24.92
C ARG A 40 15.57 -4.32 -24.92
N GLN A 41 14.45 -4.13 -25.63
CA GLN A 41 13.34 -5.09 -25.72
C GLN A 41 12.72 -5.41 -24.34
N GLU A 42 12.72 -4.45 -23.43
CA GLU A 42 12.16 -4.60 -22.09
C GLU A 42 10.61 -4.49 -22.07
N GLY A 43 10.00 -3.96 -23.14
CA GLY A 43 8.57 -3.80 -23.23
C GLY A 43 8.09 -3.39 -24.63
N LYS A 44 6.78 -3.11 -24.71
CA LYS A 44 6.09 -2.66 -25.94
C LYS A 44 5.28 -1.40 -25.63
N VAL A 45 5.19 -0.47 -26.58
CA VAL A 45 4.30 0.70 -26.44
C VAL A 45 2.91 0.36 -26.95
N SER A 46 1.87 0.70 -26.17
CA SER A 46 0.47 0.62 -26.58
C SER A 46 0.16 1.67 -27.65
N LYS A 47 -0.97 1.55 -28.35
CA LYS A 47 -1.39 2.52 -29.36
C LYS A 47 -1.51 3.96 -28.80
N ASP A 48 -1.81 4.08 -27.52
CA ASP A 48 -2.04 5.36 -26.84
C ASP A 48 -0.81 5.86 -26.05
N GLY A 49 0.29 5.08 -26.03
CA GLY A 49 1.60 5.53 -25.55
C GLY A 49 2.06 4.97 -24.20
N ALA A 50 1.26 4.18 -23.50
CA ALA A 50 1.71 3.50 -22.29
C ALA A 50 2.75 2.40 -22.62
N LEU A 51 3.74 2.20 -21.72
CA LEU A 51 4.73 1.13 -21.85
C LEU A 51 4.21 -0.13 -21.17
N VAL A 52 4.02 -1.21 -21.95
CA VAL A 52 3.60 -2.52 -21.45
C VAL A 52 4.82 -3.41 -21.25
N VAL A 53 4.99 -3.95 -20.05
CA VAL A 53 6.12 -4.80 -19.66
C VAL A 53 5.62 -6.12 -19.07
N CYS A 54 6.45 -7.16 -19.15
CA CYS A 54 6.18 -8.46 -18.54
C CYS A 54 7.20 -8.70 -17.43
N THR A 55 6.72 -9.04 -16.21
CA THR A 55 7.56 -9.28 -15.04
C THR A 55 8.00 -10.74 -14.89
N GLY A 56 7.68 -11.60 -15.86
CA GLY A 56 8.06 -13.00 -15.88
C GLY A 56 7.26 -13.83 -14.85
N GLN A 57 7.96 -14.72 -14.15
CA GLN A 57 7.33 -15.64 -13.20
C GLN A 57 6.75 -14.96 -11.95
N HIS A 58 7.26 -13.79 -11.58
CA HIS A 58 6.82 -13.02 -10.42
C HIS A 58 5.89 -11.90 -10.86
N THR A 59 4.59 -12.14 -10.82
CA THR A 59 3.55 -11.17 -11.18
C THR A 59 2.99 -10.42 -9.96
N GLY A 60 3.61 -10.59 -8.80
CA GLY A 60 3.27 -9.98 -7.53
C GLY A 60 4.44 -10.06 -6.55
N ARG A 61 4.27 -9.52 -5.36
CA ARG A 61 5.31 -9.48 -4.32
C ARG A 61 5.66 -10.87 -3.80
N SER A 62 6.97 -11.08 -3.60
CA SER A 62 7.54 -12.25 -2.95
C SER A 62 7.66 -12.02 -1.44
N ALA A 63 6.53 -11.84 -0.75
CA ALA A 63 6.49 -11.45 0.65
C ALA A 63 7.25 -12.39 1.60
N ASN A 64 7.40 -13.66 1.21
CA ASN A 64 8.15 -14.65 1.99
C ASN A 64 9.66 -14.61 1.75
N ASP A 65 10.13 -13.88 0.75
CA ASP A 65 11.53 -13.72 0.38
C ASP A 65 12.10 -12.36 0.84
N LYS A 66 11.34 -11.69 1.73
CA LYS A 66 11.78 -10.46 2.41
C LYS A 66 12.51 -10.82 3.70
N PHE A 67 13.67 -10.20 3.89
CA PHE A 67 14.52 -10.36 5.05
C PHE A 67 14.95 -9.00 5.60
N VAL A 68 15.28 -8.96 6.89
CA VAL A 68 15.88 -7.80 7.56
C VAL A 68 17.19 -8.24 8.20
N VAL A 69 18.26 -7.49 7.98
CA VAL A 69 19.56 -7.82 8.60
C VAL A 69 19.45 -7.67 10.12
N LEU A 70 19.84 -8.72 10.82
CA LEU A 70 19.86 -8.77 12.27
C LEU A 70 21.23 -8.29 12.79
N ASP A 71 21.29 -7.06 13.27
CA ASP A 71 22.48 -6.46 13.85
C ASP A 71 22.15 -5.70 15.15
N GLU A 72 23.15 -5.07 15.76
CA GLU A 72 22.98 -4.34 17.02
C GLU A 72 21.92 -3.23 16.96
N THR A 73 21.65 -2.67 15.77
CA THR A 73 20.66 -1.58 15.58
C THR A 73 19.24 -2.10 15.44
N THR A 74 19.06 -3.36 15.06
CA THR A 74 17.76 -3.94 14.71
C THR A 74 17.29 -5.01 15.70
N GLU A 75 18.23 -5.65 16.43
CA GLU A 75 17.96 -6.82 17.30
C GLU A 75 16.82 -6.58 18.29
N GLY A 76 16.84 -5.46 19.00
CA GLY A 76 15.87 -5.11 20.05
C GLY A 76 14.66 -4.30 19.57
N ASP A 77 14.62 -3.90 18.29
CA ASP A 77 13.62 -2.96 17.79
C ASP A 77 12.68 -3.59 16.75
N ILE A 78 13.18 -4.49 15.91
CA ILE A 78 12.39 -5.15 14.87
C ILE A 78 11.43 -6.20 15.49
N TRP A 79 10.21 -6.19 15.01
CA TRP A 79 9.23 -7.26 15.28
C TRP A 79 9.56 -8.51 14.45
N TRP A 80 10.46 -9.32 14.99
CA TRP A 80 10.96 -10.53 14.34
C TRP A 80 9.89 -11.61 14.16
N GLY A 81 9.94 -12.34 13.05
CA GLY A 81 9.03 -13.44 12.75
C GLY A 81 8.83 -13.64 11.26
N LYS A 82 7.65 -14.15 10.87
CA LYS A 82 7.35 -14.45 9.46
C LYS A 82 7.38 -13.22 8.55
N VAL A 83 7.03 -12.04 9.08
CA VAL A 83 7.00 -10.79 8.33
C VAL A 83 8.40 -10.21 8.17
N ASN A 84 9.19 -10.23 9.23
CA ASN A 84 10.55 -9.73 9.26
C ASN A 84 11.48 -10.90 9.61
N ALA A 85 11.82 -11.69 8.59
CA ALA A 85 12.74 -12.81 8.77
C ALA A 85 14.17 -12.28 9.00
N PRO A 86 14.88 -12.72 10.05
CA PRO A 86 16.23 -12.25 10.32
C PRO A 86 17.21 -12.78 9.27
N TYR A 87 18.18 -11.94 8.90
CA TYR A 87 19.25 -12.26 7.97
C TYR A 87 20.60 -11.94 8.60
N GLU A 88 21.52 -12.89 8.61
CA GLU A 88 22.82 -12.72 9.25
C GLU A 88 23.69 -11.69 8.51
N PRO A 89 24.38 -10.75 9.21
CA PRO A 89 25.22 -9.73 8.58
C PRO A 89 26.28 -10.29 7.66
N ALA A 90 26.98 -11.37 8.05
CA ALA A 90 28.00 -11.99 7.21
C ALA A 90 27.44 -12.60 5.91
N ARG A 91 26.21 -13.13 5.95
CA ARG A 91 25.53 -13.62 4.75
C ARG A 91 25.08 -12.48 3.86
N PHE A 92 24.63 -11.39 4.46
CA PHE A 92 24.31 -10.17 3.71
C PHE A 92 25.55 -9.66 2.97
N ASP A 93 26.70 -9.59 3.63
CA ASP A 93 27.94 -9.12 3.03
C ASP A 93 28.37 -10.02 1.85
N ALA A 94 28.31 -11.33 2.03
CA ALA A 94 28.66 -12.28 0.95
C ALA A 94 27.69 -12.19 -0.25
N LEU A 95 26.36 -12.10 0.01
CA LEU A 95 25.36 -11.92 -1.06
C LEU A 95 25.54 -10.59 -1.77
N PHE A 96 25.79 -9.53 -1.02
CA PHE A 96 26.03 -8.18 -1.53
C PHE A 96 27.29 -8.13 -2.41
N GLU A 97 28.42 -8.69 -1.97
CA GLU A 97 29.65 -8.73 -2.76
C GLU A 97 29.46 -9.49 -4.08
N ARG A 98 28.75 -10.60 -4.08
CA ARG A 98 28.42 -11.35 -5.29
C ARG A 98 27.51 -10.55 -6.24
N MET A 99 26.52 -9.85 -5.69
CA MET A 99 25.66 -8.98 -6.47
C MET A 99 26.45 -7.81 -7.09
N MET A 100 27.38 -7.21 -6.33
CA MET A 100 28.25 -6.14 -6.86
C MET A 100 29.17 -6.66 -7.98
N ALA A 101 29.74 -7.84 -7.80
CA ALA A 101 30.55 -8.49 -8.85
C ALA A 101 29.72 -8.83 -10.11
N HIS A 102 28.46 -9.24 -9.94
CA HIS A 102 27.55 -9.48 -11.06
C HIS A 102 27.26 -8.21 -11.87
N LEU A 103 27.20 -7.07 -11.19
CA LEU A 103 26.91 -5.77 -11.81
C LEU A 103 28.14 -5.12 -12.47
N GLU A 104 29.35 -5.67 -12.31
CA GLU A 104 30.52 -5.17 -13.01
C GLU A 104 30.35 -5.26 -14.54
N GLY A 105 30.69 -4.19 -15.24
CA GLY A 105 30.50 -4.06 -16.69
C GLY A 105 29.07 -3.85 -17.15
N SER A 106 28.09 -3.88 -16.24
CA SER A 106 26.68 -3.71 -16.56
C SER A 106 26.31 -2.27 -16.88
N GLU A 107 25.30 -2.10 -17.75
CA GLU A 107 24.60 -0.83 -17.97
C GLU A 107 23.56 -0.64 -16.85
N LEU A 108 23.65 0.47 -16.12
CA LEU A 108 22.77 0.77 -14.98
C LEU A 108 22.03 2.10 -15.12
N TYR A 109 20.88 2.17 -14.47
CA TYR A 109 20.00 3.35 -14.43
C TYR A 109 19.84 3.82 -12.99
N VAL A 110 20.13 5.09 -12.74
CA VAL A 110 20.08 5.71 -11.41
C VAL A 110 19.00 6.78 -11.39
N GLN A 111 18.14 6.74 -10.38
CA GLN A 111 17.19 7.80 -10.05
C GLN A 111 17.46 8.31 -8.63
N ASP A 112 17.78 9.60 -8.53
CA ASP A 112 17.85 10.33 -7.26
C ASP A 112 16.51 11.02 -7.03
N CYS A 113 15.82 10.66 -5.96
CA CYS A 113 14.45 11.09 -5.67
C CYS A 113 14.21 11.16 -4.16
N TYR A 114 12.99 11.49 -3.77
CA TYR A 114 12.57 11.55 -2.38
C TYR A 114 11.36 10.67 -2.12
N VAL A 115 11.22 10.27 -0.86
CA VAL A 115 10.01 9.63 -0.32
C VAL A 115 9.39 10.57 0.70
N GLY A 116 8.15 10.97 0.48
CA GLY A 116 7.44 11.94 1.30
C GLY A 116 7.37 13.34 0.68
N ALA A 117 6.16 13.87 0.62
CA ALA A 117 5.86 15.22 0.16
C ALA A 117 6.27 16.28 1.20
N ASP A 118 6.16 15.96 2.49
CA ASP A 118 6.56 16.84 3.60
C ASP A 118 8.08 17.05 3.64
N LEU A 119 8.52 18.30 3.50
CA LEU A 119 9.92 18.67 3.43
C LEU A 119 10.73 18.32 4.69
N GLU A 120 10.09 18.30 5.87
CA GLU A 120 10.74 17.98 7.14
C GLU A 120 10.98 16.48 7.31
N HIS A 121 10.05 15.67 6.79
CA HIS A 121 10.04 14.21 7.01
C HIS A 121 10.41 13.41 5.77
N ARG A 122 10.63 14.05 4.62
CA ARG A 122 11.00 13.34 3.40
C ARG A 122 12.35 12.67 3.49
N LEU A 123 12.46 11.48 2.92
CA LEU A 123 13.67 10.68 2.89
C LEU A 123 14.35 10.81 1.51
N PRO A 124 15.61 11.31 1.42
CA PRO A 124 16.38 11.23 0.18
C PRO A 124 16.72 9.77 -0.14
N VAL A 125 16.32 9.30 -1.32
CA VAL A 125 16.56 7.92 -1.75
C VAL A 125 17.21 7.88 -3.12
N ARG A 126 18.02 6.84 -3.34
CA ARG A 126 18.62 6.51 -4.63
C ARG A 126 18.14 5.14 -5.05
N ILE A 127 17.64 5.02 -6.28
CA ILE A 127 17.24 3.76 -6.87
C ILE A 127 18.22 3.44 -8.01
N VAL A 128 18.87 2.30 -7.91
CA VAL A 128 19.82 1.79 -8.93
C VAL A 128 19.21 0.54 -9.55
N ASN A 129 18.99 0.55 -10.85
CA ASN A 129 18.29 -0.49 -11.58
C ASN A 129 19.11 -1.04 -12.76
N GLU A 130 19.00 -2.32 -13.06
CA GLU A 130 19.48 -2.93 -14.30
C GLU A 130 18.60 -2.58 -15.51
N LEU A 131 17.28 -2.38 -15.29
CA LEU A 131 16.31 -2.19 -16.36
C LEU A 131 15.88 -0.71 -16.45
N ALA A 132 15.79 -0.20 -17.68
CA ALA A 132 15.36 1.16 -17.94
C ALA A 132 13.91 1.39 -17.47
N TRP A 133 13.01 0.42 -17.70
CA TRP A 133 11.61 0.55 -17.28
C TRP A 133 11.44 0.61 -15.74
N HIS A 134 12.32 -0.03 -14.96
CA HIS A 134 12.32 0.13 -13.50
C HIS A 134 12.67 1.56 -13.07
N SER A 135 13.49 2.26 -13.86
CA SER A 135 13.75 3.68 -13.58
C SER A 135 12.57 4.57 -13.95
N ILE A 136 11.76 4.21 -14.96
CA ILE A 136 10.49 4.90 -15.22
C ILE A 136 9.53 4.66 -14.05
N PHE A 137 9.44 3.42 -13.56
CA PHE A 137 8.65 3.09 -12.37
C PHE A 137 9.08 3.92 -11.15
N ALA A 138 10.38 4.02 -10.89
CA ALA A 138 10.90 4.84 -9.79
C ALA A 138 10.52 6.33 -9.95
N ARG A 139 10.59 6.87 -11.16
CA ARG A 139 10.13 8.25 -11.47
C ARG A 139 8.63 8.43 -11.26
N ASN A 140 7.83 7.43 -11.59
CA ASN A 140 6.39 7.48 -11.38
C ASN A 140 6.05 7.45 -9.89
N MET A 141 6.75 6.60 -9.12
CA MET A 141 6.35 6.26 -7.74
C MET A 141 6.96 7.17 -6.67
N PHE A 142 8.14 7.75 -6.91
CA PHE A 142 8.81 8.59 -5.92
C PHE A 142 8.70 10.07 -6.27
N VAL A 143 8.84 10.93 -5.26
CA VAL A 143 8.80 12.38 -5.44
C VAL A 143 10.03 12.83 -6.22
N GLU A 144 9.82 13.46 -7.38
CA GLU A 144 10.92 13.89 -8.24
C GLU A 144 11.72 15.05 -7.61
N ALA A 145 13.04 14.95 -7.70
CA ALA A 145 13.96 16.01 -7.30
C ALA A 145 14.13 17.05 -8.43
N THR A 146 14.31 18.32 -8.09
CA THR A 146 14.76 19.34 -9.06
C THR A 146 16.19 19.07 -9.49
N ASP A 147 16.65 19.70 -10.56
CA ASP A 147 18.02 19.49 -11.05
C ASP A 147 19.08 19.95 -10.04
N GLU A 148 18.82 21.04 -9.29
CA GLU A 148 19.67 21.47 -8.19
C GLU A 148 19.71 20.44 -7.06
N GLN A 149 18.56 19.88 -6.72
CA GLN A 149 18.46 18.83 -5.70
C GLN A 149 19.17 17.55 -6.16
N LYS A 150 19.01 17.14 -7.45
CA LYS A 150 19.74 15.98 -8.03
C LYS A 150 21.25 16.18 -7.97
N ALA A 151 21.77 17.38 -8.30
CA ALA A 151 23.19 17.68 -8.24
C ALA A 151 23.77 17.56 -6.82
N ALA A 152 22.98 18.00 -5.84
CA ALA A 152 23.35 17.99 -4.42
C ALA A 152 22.89 16.74 -3.66
N HIS A 153 22.33 15.74 -4.35
CA HIS A 153 21.68 14.60 -3.70
C HIS A 153 22.66 13.70 -2.95
N GLU A 154 22.43 13.54 -1.67
CA GLU A 154 23.08 12.55 -0.81
C GLU A 154 22.01 11.59 -0.28
N PRO A 155 21.95 10.35 -0.79
CA PRO A 155 20.90 9.43 -0.39
C PRO A 155 21.07 9.00 1.06
N GLN A 156 19.98 9.07 1.83
CA GLN A 156 19.91 8.49 3.16
C GLN A 156 19.52 7.02 3.13
N PHE A 157 18.97 6.57 2.01
CA PHE A 157 18.70 5.15 1.74
C PHE A 157 18.90 4.86 0.25
N THR A 158 19.40 3.66 -0.05
CA THR A 158 19.64 3.23 -1.44
C THR A 158 18.97 1.89 -1.69
N VAL A 159 18.31 1.74 -2.85
CA VAL A 159 17.82 0.46 -3.35
C VAL A 159 18.65 0.06 -4.55
N ILE A 160 19.20 -1.14 -4.54
CA ILE A 160 19.86 -1.77 -5.70
C ILE A 160 19.00 -2.93 -6.15
N ASN A 161 18.44 -2.81 -7.36
CA ASN A 161 17.51 -3.78 -7.94
C ASN A 161 18.16 -4.42 -9.18
N ALA A 162 18.56 -5.67 -9.04
CA ALA A 162 19.20 -6.48 -10.09
C ALA A 162 18.38 -7.74 -10.37
N PRO A 163 17.33 -7.67 -11.18
CA PRO A 163 16.46 -8.81 -11.50
C PRO A 163 17.18 -10.02 -12.09
N SER A 164 18.28 -9.78 -12.81
CA SER A 164 19.07 -10.84 -13.44
C SER A 164 19.96 -11.60 -12.44
N PHE A 165 20.16 -11.06 -11.23
CA PHE A 165 20.95 -11.71 -10.19
C PHE A 165 20.05 -12.57 -9.29
N ALA A 166 20.24 -13.88 -9.34
CA ALA A 166 19.56 -14.87 -8.52
C ALA A 166 20.42 -15.29 -7.32
N ALA A 167 19.80 -15.40 -6.15
CA ALA A 167 20.45 -16.01 -4.99
C ALA A 167 20.54 -17.54 -5.15
N ASP A 168 21.50 -18.16 -4.49
CA ASP A 168 21.52 -19.61 -4.28
C ASP A 168 21.03 -19.92 -2.86
N PRO A 169 19.82 -20.48 -2.68
CA PRO A 169 19.26 -20.76 -1.36
C PRO A 169 20.14 -21.60 -0.44
N LYS A 170 21.04 -22.40 -1.01
CA LYS A 170 21.96 -23.26 -0.22
C LYS A 170 23.11 -22.49 0.40
N THR A 171 23.64 -21.52 -0.32
CA THR A 171 24.79 -20.72 0.11
C THR A 171 24.38 -19.42 0.77
N ASP A 172 23.31 -18.79 0.28
CA ASP A 172 22.86 -17.48 0.72
C ASP A 172 21.86 -17.55 1.88
N ALA A 173 21.35 -18.74 2.19
CA ALA A 173 20.27 -18.93 3.18
C ALA A 173 19.00 -18.12 2.89
N THR A 174 18.76 -17.82 1.63
CA THR A 174 17.50 -17.30 1.13
C THR A 174 16.48 -18.43 1.01
N ARG A 175 15.20 -18.11 0.94
CA ARG A 175 14.15 -19.10 0.78
C ARG A 175 14.06 -19.62 -0.67
N SER A 176 14.32 -18.73 -1.62
CA SER A 176 14.30 -19.00 -3.05
C SER A 176 15.44 -18.23 -3.74
N GLU A 177 15.46 -18.26 -5.06
CA GLU A 177 16.36 -17.45 -5.89
C GLU A 177 16.05 -15.95 -5.79
N THR A 178 14.82 -15.60 -5.38
CA THR A 178 14.37 -14.23 -5.16
C THR A 178 14.71 -13.79 -3.74
N PHE A 179 15.11 -12.53 -3.59
CA PHE A 179 15.37 -11.95 -2.28
C PHE A 179 15.11 -10.44 -2.27
N ILE A 180 14.61 -9.97 -1.15
CA ILE A 180 14.48 -8.57 -0.78
C ILE A 180 15.09 -8.43 0.61
N VAL A 181 16.30 -7.88 0.72
CA VAL A 181 17.00 -7.75 2.01
C VAL A 181 17.16 -6.30 2.39
N LEU A 182 16.60 -5.93 3.54
CA LEU A 182 16.71 -4.59 4.12
C LEU A 182 17.85 -4.58 5.14
N ASN A 183 18.81 -3.69 4.97
CA ASN A 183 19.90 -3.45 5.92
C ASN A 183 19.81 -2.01 6.43
N PHE A 184 19.26 -1.83 7.63
CA PHE A 184 19.05 -0.51 8.22
C PHE A 184 20.36 0.17 8.64
N ALA A 185 21.33 -0.57 9.17
CA ALA A 185 22.63 -0.04 9.54
C ALA A 185 23.40 0.51 8.33
N ARG A 186 23.37 -0.20 7.19
CA ARG A 186 23.98 0.24 5.92
C ARG A 186 23.09 1.16 5.10
N ARG A 187 21.84 1.39 5.51
CA ARG A 187 20.84 2.18 4.78
C ARG A 187 20.68 1.70 3.34
N LEU A 188 20.55 0.39 3.18
CA LEU A 188 20.59 -0.28 1.89
C LEU A 188 19.48 -1.33 1.79
N VAL A 189 18.83 -1.39 0.63
CA VAL A 189 17.98 -2.50 0.21
C VAL A 189 18.57 -3.13 -1.03
N ILE A 190 18.70 -4.45 -1.06
CA ILE A 190 19.06 -5.22 -2.24
C ILE A 190 17.91 -6.12 -2.67
N ILE A 191 17.62 -6.11 -3.97
CA ILE A 191 16.53 -6.89 -4.58
C ILE A 191 17.11 -7.66 -5.76
N GLY A 192 16.85 -8.97 -5.82
CA GLY A 192 17.28 -9.81 -6.94
C GLY A 192 16.31 -10.95 -7.22
N GLY A 193 16.44 -11.56 -8.41
CA GLY A 193 15.62 -12.69 -8.84
C GLY A 193 14.15 -12.37 -9.14
N THR A 194 13.78 -11.10 -9.21
CA THR A 194 12.41 -10.66 -9.56
C THR A 194 12.43 -9.37 -10.35
N SER A 195 11.58 -9.28 -11.37
CA SER A 195 11.34 -8.05 -12.13
C SER A 195 10.07 -7.32 -11.66
N TYR A 196 9.33 -7.80 -10.67
CA TYR A 196 8.14 -7.13 -10.16
C TYR A 196 8.53 -5.81 -9.46
N ALA A 197 8.19 -4.68 -10.08
CA ALA A 197 8.65 -3.36 -9.62
C ALA A 197 8.07 -2.94 -8.26
N GLY A 198 6.94 -3.50 -7.88
CA GLY A 198 6.32 -3.27 -6.56
C GLY A 198 7.22 -3.63 -5.37
N GLU A 199 8.28 -4.45 -5.55
CA GLU A 199 9.24 -4.73 -4.48
C GLU A 199 10.08 -3.49 -4.13
N THR A 200 10.50 -2.70 -5.12
CA THR A 200 11.21 -1.43 -4.90
C THR A 200 10.35 -0.46 -4.10
N LYS A 201 9.09 -0.25 -4.51
CA LYS A 201 8.13 0.60 -3.79
C LYS A 201 7.94 0.14 -2.35
N LYS A 202 7.58 -1.13 -2.16
CA LYS A 202 7.19 -1.67 -0.85
C LYS A 202 8.36 -1.89 0.10
N SER A 203 9.57 -2.06 -0.39
CA SER A 203 10.76 -2.08 0.46
C SER A 203 11.00 -0.71 1.08
N ILE A 204 10.87 0.36 0.31
CA ILE A 204 10.99 1.74 0.81
C ILE A 204 9.83 2.08 1.74
N PHE A 205 8.60 1.62 1.46
CA PHE A 205 7.52 1.75 2.43
C PHE A 205 7.83 1.08 3.76
N SER A 206 8.46 -0.11 3.75
CA SER A 206 8.94 -0.75 4.98
C SER A 206 10.03 0.09 5.67
N VAL A 207 10.90 0.74 4.92
CA VAL A 207 11.88 1.69 5.48
C VAL A 207 11.19 2.87 6.16
N MET A 208 10.18 3.47 5.54
CA MET A 208 9.39 4.55 6.14
C MET A 208 8.64 4.07 7.39
N ASN A 209 8.07 2.86 7.37
CA ASN A 209 7.41 2.24 8.53
C ASN A 209 8.38 2.00 9.70
N TYR A 210 9.67 1.86 9.44
CA TYR A 210 10.69 1.79 10.48
C TYR A 210 11.10 3.19 10.99
N LEU A 211 11.42 4.11 10.07
CA LEU A 211 12.02 5.40 10.43
C LEU A 211 11.02 6.40 11.02
N MET A 212 9.79 6.45 10.50
CA MET A 212 8.82 7.48 10.87
C MET A 212 8.32 7.41 12.31
N PRO A 213 8.04 6.22 12.89
CA PRO A 213 7.64 6.12 14.30
C PRO A 213 8.69 6.65 15.30
N HIS A 214 9.97 6.60 14.94
CA HIS A 214 11.04 7.19 15.76
C HIS A 214 11.08 8.73 15.73
N LYS A 215 10.36 9.33 14.77
CA LYS A 215 10.17 10.78 14.60
C LYS A 215 8.77 11.25 15.00
N ASP A 216 8.01 10.42 15.71
CA ASP A 216 6.63 10.70 16.10
C ASP A 216 5.65 10.90 14.93
N VAL A 217 5.97 10.36 13.77
CA VAL A 217 5.13 10.34 12.58
C VAL A 217 4.50 8.96 12.43
N LEU A 218 3.18 8.89 12.24
CA LEU A 218 2.48 7.63 11.97
C LEU A 218 2.53 7.32 10.48
N PRO A 219 3.29 6.31 10.03
CA PRO A 219 3.21 5.83 8.66
C PRO A 219 1.99 4.92 8.49
N MET A 220 1.31 5.01 7.36
CA MET A 220 0.02 4.37 7.14
C MET A 220 -0.07 3.75 5.75
N HIS A 221 -0.55 2.52 5.68
CA HIS A 221 -1.05 1.90 4.46
C HIS A 221 -2.51 2.29 4.29
N ALA A 222 -2.72 3.47 3.75
CA ALA A 222 -4.02 4.12 3.65
C ALA A 222 -4.04 5.08 2.46
N SER A 223 -5.20 5.32 1.88
CA SER A 223 -5.42 6.45 0.98
C SER A 223 -5.89 7.68 1.74
N ALA A 224 -5.71 8.87 1.16
CA ALA A 224 -6.13 10.13 1.78
C ALA A 224 -6.65 11.12 0.74
N ASN A 225 -7.64 11.93 1.14
CA ASN A 225 -8.20 12.99 0.31
C ASN A 225 -8.65 14.20 1.14
N ILE A 226 -8.92 15.32 0.45
CA ILE A 226 -9.42 16.56 1.03
C ILE A 226 -10.79 16.84 0.44
N GLY A 227 -11.77 17.08 1.29
CA GLY A 227 -13.14 17.44 0.89
C GLY A 227 -13.28 18.90 0.48
N PRO A 228 -14.46 19.29 -0.08
CA PRO A 228 -14.73 20.65 -0.52
C PRO A 228 -14.68 21.69 0.62
N SER A 229 -14.88 21.28 1.85
CA SER A 229 -14.78 22.14 3.05
C SER A 229 -13.34 22.27 3.58
N GLY A 230 -12.37 21.60 2.96
CA GLY A 230 -10.98 21.53 3.43
C GLY A 230 -10.74 20.41 4.46
N ASP A 231 -11.74 19.60 4.74
CA ASP A 231 -11.67 18.44 5.62
C ASP A 231 -10.79 17.34 5.05
N THR A 232 -9.88 16.82 5.84
CA THR A 232 -9.02 15.70 5.45
C THR A 232 -9.60 14.37 5.93
N THR A 233 -9.59 13.36 5.06
CA THR A 233 -10.03 12.00 5.39
C THR A 233 -8.95 10.98 5.04
N ILE A 234 -8.78 9.99 5.92
CA ILE A 234 -7.91 8.83 5.71
C ILE A 234 -8.78 7.58 5.58
N PHE A 235 -8.44 6.72 4.62
CA PHE A 235 -9.12 5.44 4.40
C PHE A 235 -8.12 4.29 4.55
N PHE A 236 -8.29 3.51 5.62
CA PHE A 236 -7.61 2.22 5.77
C PHE A 236 -8.45 1.10 5.17
N GLY A 237 -7.77 0.09 4.64
CA GLY A 237 -8.44 -1.10 4.11
C GLY A 237 -7.47 -1.96 3.32
N LEU A 238 -7.74 -3.25 3.29
CA LEU A 238 -6.98 -4.21 2.50
C LEU A 238 -7.49 -4.26 1.05
N SER A 239 -6.79 -5.01 0.19
CA SER A 239 -7.24 -5.24 -1.19
C SER A 239 -8.67 -5.77 -1.23
N GLY A 240 -9.50 -5.25 -2.12
CA GLY A 240 -10.90 -5.67 -2.30
C GLY A 240 -11.92 -5.03 -1.35
N THR A 241 -11.50 -4.18 -0.40
CA THR A 241 -12.42 -3.42 0.46
C THR A 241 -12.99 -2.17 -0.22
N GLY A 242 -12.48 -1.78 -1.38
CA GLY A 242 -12.90 -0.59 -2.11
C GLY A 242 -12.10 0.68 -1.75
N LYS A 243 -10.94 0.56 -1.08
CA LYS A 243 -10.12 1.71 -0.65
C LYS A 243 -9.90 2.72 -1.79
N THR A 244 -9.33 2.29 -2.90
CA THR A 244 -9.03 3.16 -4.05
C THR A 244 -10.30 3.76 -4.66
N THR A 245 -11.32 2.94 -4.95
CA THR A 245 -12.59 3.38 -5.56
C THR A 245 -13.36 4.38 -4.68
N LEU A 246 -13.30 4.22 -3.35
CA LEU A 246 -14.04 5.06 -2.41
C LEU A 246 -13.27 6.35 -2.03
N SER A 247 -11.95 6.33 -2.10
CA SER A 247 -11.13 7.53 -1.86
C SER A 247 -10.95 8.41 -3.09
N ALA A 248 -11.11 7.86 -4.31
CA ALA A 248 -11.00 8.57 -5.58
C ALA A 248 -12.35 9.18 -6.01
N ASP A 249 -13.05 9.86 -5.09
CA ASP A 249 -14.26 10.61 -5.39
C ASP A 249 -13.89 11.90 -6.14
N ALA A 250 -14.48 12.13 -7.32
CA ALA A 250 -14.20 13.29 -8.16
C ALA A 250 -14.51 14.64 -7.48
N SER A 251 -15.36 14.66 -6.43
CA SER A 251 -15.65 15.85 -5.64
C SER A 251 -14.60 16.18 -4.57
N ARG A 252 -13.63 15.26 -4.33
CA ARG A 252 -12.60 15.41 -3.32
C ARG A 252 -11.20 15.42 -3.96
N THR A 253 -10.28 16.16 -3.39
CA THR A 253 -8.90 16.26 -3.89
C THR A 253 -8.07 15.09 -3.35
N LEU A 254 -7.51 14.27 -4.23
CA LEU A 254 -6.70 13.11 -3.86
C LEU A 254 -5.33 13.57 -3.34
N ILE A 255 -4.96 13.20 -2.11
CA ILE A 255 -3.60 13.36 -1.58
C ILE A 255 -2.74 12.19 -2.06
N GLY A 256 -3.26 10.97 -1.96
CA GLY A 256 -2.63 9.74 -2.46
C GLY A 256 -3.53 8.52 -2.24
N ASP A 257 -3.22 7.43 -2.93
CA ASP A 257 -4.07 6.25 -2.97
C ASP A 257 -3.63 5.11 -2.04
N ASP A 258 -2.38 5.14 -1.49
CA ASP A 258 -1.82 3.96 -0.82
C ASP A 258 -0.95 4.20 0.42
N GLU A 259 0.01 5.14 0.40
CA GLU A 259 1.04 5.26 1.45
C GLU A 259 1.18 6.71 1.95
N HIS A 260 0.94 6.93 3.25
CA HIS A 260 0.96 8.26 3.85
C HIS A 260 1.69 8.30 5.20
N GLY A 261 2.11 9.49 5.60
CA GLY A 261 2.54 9.82 6.95
C GLY A 261 1.59 10.83 7.61
N TRP A 262 1.36 10.66 8.91
CA TRP A 262 0.67 11.64 9.73
C TRP A 262 1.66 12.26 10.72
N SER A 263 2.16 13.45 10.38
CA SER A 263 3.12 14.23 11.17
C SER A 263 2.44 15.15 12.17
N GLY A 264 3.21 16.04 12.80
CA GLY A 264 2.69 17.15 13.59
C GLY A 264 2.13 18.31 12.74
N GLN A 265 2.26 18.24 11.41
CA GLN A 265 1.75 19.25 10.48
C GLN A 265 0.49 18.79 9.74
N GLY A 266 0.18 17.50 9.78
CA GLY A 266 -0.93 16.89 9.06
C GLY A 266 -0.52 15.65 8.27
N ILE A 267 -1.29 15.34 7.23
CA ILE A 267 -1.08 14.18 6.36
C ILE A 267 -0.19 14.57 5.20
N PHE A 268 0.71 13.67 4.82
CA PHE A 268 1.49 13.80 3.60
C PHE A 268 1.65 12.46 2.87
N ASN A 269 1.63 12.50 1.57
CA ASN A 269 1.86 11.35 0.71
C ASN A 269 3.34 10.96 0.74
N PHE A 270 3.65 9.66 0.83
CA PHE A 270 5.01 9.17 0.66
C PHE A 270 5.42 9.11 -0.80
N GLU A 271 4.46 9.06 -1.70
CA GLU A 271 4.64 8.75 -3.11
C GLU A 271 4.46 9.98 -4.02
N GLY A 272 5.07 9.91 -5.20
CA GLY A 272 4.86 10.86 -6.30
C GLY A 272 3.84 10.38 -7.34
N GLY A 273 3.31 9.17 -7.17
CA GLY A 273 2.38 8.56 -8.11
C GLY A 273 1.53 7.47 -7.51
N CYS A 274 0.82 6.75 -8.38
CA CYS A 274 -0.09 5.68 -8.03
C CYS A 274 0.34 4.36 -8.66
N TYR A 275 0.01 3.24 -7.99
CA TYR A 275 0.26 1.89 -8.48
C TYR A 275 -1.00 1.04 -8.37
N ALA A 276 -1.91 1.26 -9.32
CA ALA A 276 -3.24 0.69 -9.32
C ALA A 276 -3.29 -0.73 -9.92
N LYS A 277 -4.23 -1.53 -9.44
CA LYS A 277 -4.64 -2.77 -10.11
C LYS A 277 -5.51 -2.41 -11.31
N VAL A 278 -5.22 -2.96 -12.50
CA VAL A 278 -5.90 -2.57 -13.74
C VAL A 278 -6.64 -3.73 -14.44
N ILE A 279 -6.68 -4.92 -13.83
CA ILE A 279 -7.53 -6.01 -14.34
C ILE A 279 -9.00 -5.66 -14.14
N ASN A 280 -9.84 -5.91 -15.14
CA ASN A 280 -11.28 -5.60 -15.16
C ASN A 280 -11.58 -4.11 -14.87
N LEU A 281 -10.65 -3.21 -15.22
CA LEU A 281 -10.79 -1.78 -14.97
C LEU A 281 -11.86 -1.18 -15.88
N SER A 282 -12.91 -0.62 -15.28
CA SER A 282 -14.04 -0.04 -16.03
C SER A 282 -13.86 1.45 -16.26
N ALA A 283 -13.94 1.87 -17.53
CA ALA A 283 -13.95 3.28 -17.93
C ALA A 283 -15.15 4.06 -17.36
N GLU A 284 -16.25 3.38 -17.01
CA GLU A 284 -17.44 4.01 -16.45
C GLU A 284 -17.35 4.19 -14.94
N GLN A 285 -16.73 3.21 -14.24
CA GLN A 285 -16.65 3.21 -12.78
C GLN A 285 -15.44 3.93 -12.23
N GLU A 286 -14.31 3.90 -12.95
CA GLU A 286 -13.01 4.48 -12.56
C GLU A 286 -12.36 5.21 -13.75
N PRO A 287 -13.04 6.24 -14.30
CA PRO A 287 -12.63 6.91 -15.54
C PRO A 287 -11.24 7.56 -15.46
N GLU A 288 -10.88 8.13 -14.32
CA GLU A 288 -9.57 8.76 -14.11
C GLU A 288 -8.44 7.72 -14.18
N ILE A 289 -8.58 6.58 -13.50
CA ILE A 289 -7.58 5.50 -13.51
C ILE A 289 -7.53 4.87 -14.91
N TYR A 290 -8.68 4.65 -15.54
CA TYR A 290 -8.73 4.12 -16.90
C TYR A 290 -7.98 5.03 -17.90
N ALA A 291 -8.16 6.34 -17.81
CA ALA A 291 -7.46 7.30 -18.68
C ALA A 291 -5.94 7.21 -18.55
N THR A 292 -5.41 6.91 -17.35
CA THR A 292 -3.95 6.74 -17.15
C THR A 292 -3.39 5.56 -17.91
N THR A 293 -4.16 4.49 -18.13
CA THR A 293 -3.70 3.32 -18.91
C THR A 293 -3.44 3.65 -20.38
N GLN A 294 -3.97 4.76 -20.85
CA GLN A 294 -3.84 5.25 -22.23
C GLN A 294 -2.91 6.48 -22.32
N THR A 295 -2.15 6.75 -21.26
CA THR A 295 -1.32 7.95 -21.17
C THR A 295 0.16 7.61 -21.29
N PHE A 296 0.90 8.41 -22.09
CA PHE A 296 2.35 8.29 -22.20
C PHE A 296 3.04 8.44 -20.83
N GLY A 297 4.02 7.58 -20.58
CA GLY A 297 4.76 7.55 -19.30
C GLY A 297 4.17 6.60 -18.25
N THR A 298 2.94 6.12 -18.46
CA THR A 298 2.40 5.01 -17.66
C THR A 298 3.11 3.71 -18.00
N ILE A 299 3.40 2.91 -16.98
CA ILE A 299 3.84 1.52 -17.13
C ILE A 299 2.71 0.59 -16.78
N LEU A 300 2.47 -0.39 -17.66
CA LEU A 300 1.49 -1.45 -17.44
C LEU A 300 2.22 -2.78 -17.30
N GLU A 301 2.20 -3.36 -16.10
CA GLU A 301 2.81 -4.65 -15.81
C GLU A 301 1.82 -5.78 -16.09
N ASN A 302 2.26 -6.71 -16.95
CA ASN A 302 1.54 -7.95 -17.29
C ASN A 302 0.15 -7.75 -17.91
N VAL A 303 -0.14 -6.58 -18.47
CA VAL A 303 -1.34 -6.35 -19.28
C VAL A 303 -1.14 -6.99 -20.64
N VAL A 304 -2.15 -7.70 -21.14
CA VAL A 304 -2.13 -8.28 -22.48
C VAL A 304 -2.27 -7.19 -23.52
N ILE A 305 -1.45 -7.25 -24.56
CA ILE A 305 -1.43 -6.27 -25.67
C ILE A 305 -1.49 -7.00 -27.00
N ASN A 306 -2.34 -6.56 -27.89
CA ASN A 306 -2.39 -7.06 -29.25
C ASN A 306 -1.15 -6.66 -30.03
N ASP A 307 -0.41 -7.60 -30.59
CA ASP A 307 0.87 -7.35 -31.26
C ASP A 307 0.76 -6.52 -32.56
N GLN A 308 -0.40 -6.54 -33.22
CA GLN A 308 -0.62 -5.81 -34.46
C GLN A 308 -1.25 -4.42 -34.23
N THR A 309 -2.36 -4.37 -33.47
CA THR A 309 -3.12 -3.14 -33.23
C THR A 309 -2.56 -2.31 -32.09
N ARG A 310 -1.73 -2.92 -31.21
CA ARG A 310 -1.22 -2.32 -29.97
C ARG A 310 -2.31 -1.92 -28.97
N GLU A 311 -3.50 -2.50 -29.11
CA GLU A 311 -4.60 -2.33 -28.16
C GLU A 311 -4.36 -3.14 -26.90
N LEU A 312 -4.75 -2.56 -25.77
CA LEU A 312 -4.69 -3.21 -24.46
C LEU A 312 -5.92 -4.07 -24.25
N ASP A 313 -5.77 -5.24 -23.65
CA ASP A 313 -6.84 -6.03 -23.10
C ASP A 313 -6.73 -6.03 -21.58
N LEU A 314 -7.57 -5.23 -20.91
CA LEU A 314 -7.57 -5.10 -19.45
C LEU A 314 -8.42 -6.20 -18.77
N ASP A 315 -9.15 -6.99 -19.53
CA ASP A 315 -9.99 -8.07 -19.02
C ASP A 315 -9.28 -9.45 -19.11
N ASP A 316 -8.16 -9.51 -19.83
CA ASP A 316 -7.39 -10.74 -20.01
C ASP A 316 -6.44 -10.99 -18.81
N ASP A 317 -6.75 -12.02 -18.03
CA ASP A 317 -5.98 -12.46 -16.87
C ASP A 317 -5.02 -13.65 -17.17
N SER A 318 -4.82 -13.99 -18.45
CA SER A 318 -4.01 -15.14 -18.87
C SER A 318 -2.55 -15.09 -18.38
N LEU A 319 -1.98 -13.90 -18.19
CA LEU A 319 -0.67 -13.71 -17.55
C LEU A 319 -0.79 -13.66 -16.03
N THR A 320 -1.77 -12.94 -15.52
CA THR A 320 -2.07 -12.79 -14.09
C THR A 320 -3.33 -11.97 -13.85
N GLU A 321 -4.07 -12.27 -12.81
CA GLU A 321 -5.13 -11.40 -12.29
C GLU A 321 -4.58 -10.17 -11.51
N ASN A 322 -3.25 -10.03 -11.36
CA ASN A 322 -2.58 -8.94 -10.67
C ASN A 322 -1.90 -7.97 -11.65
N THR A 323 -2.57 -7.63 -12.76
CA THR A 323 -2.07 -6.60 -13.67
C THR A 323 -2.00 -5.25 -12.96
N ARG A 324 -0.94 -4.46 -13.22
CA ARG A 324 -0.70 -3.20 -12.52
C ARG A 324 -0.41 -2.06 -13.50
N GLY A 325 -0.88 -0.85 -13.13
CA GLY A 325 -0.52 0.39 -13.79
C GLY A 325 0.21 1.32 -12.83
N SER A 326 1.43 1.78 -13.17
CA SER A 326 2.11 2.84 -12.43
C SER A 326 2.14 4.12 -13.24
N TYR A 327 1.78 5.23 -12.62
CA TYR A 327 1.70 6.54 -13.26
C TYR A 327 1.94 7.66 -12.24
N PRO A 328 2.49 8.82 -12.67
CA PRO A 328 2.62 9.99 -11.81
C PRO A 328 1.24 10.48 -11.33
N ILE A 329 1.13 10.90 -10.08
CA ILE A 329 -0.13 11.39 -9.50
C ILE A 329 -0.70 12.59 -10.26
N ALA A 330 0.16 13.37 -10.91
CA ALA A 330 -0.25 14.50 -11.77
C ALA A 330 -1.11 14.11 -12.98
N GLN A 331 -1.22 12.82 -13.32
CA GLN A 331 -2.17 12.34 -14.33
C GLN A 331 -3.61 12.27 -13.79
N ILE A 332 -3.81 12.36 -12.47
CA ILE A 332 -5.14 12.41 -11.85
C ILE A 332 -5.57 13.90 -11.76
N PRO A 333 -6.67 14.30 -12.40
CA PRO A 333 -7.03 15.73 -12.56
C PRO A 333 -7.26 16.47 -11.23
N ASN A 334 -7.77 15.78 -10.22
CA ASN A 334 -8.07 16.33 -8.90
C ASN A 334 -7.06 15.91 -7.82
N ALA A 335 -5.80 15.62 -8.20
CA ALA A 335 -4.75 15.36 -7.24
C ALA A 335 -4.27 16.64 -6.54
N SER A 336 -3.87 16.51 -5.26
CA SER A 336 -3.25 17.58 -4.49
C SER A 336 -1.90 17.98 -5.13
N PRO A 337 -1.66 19.26 -5.39
CA PRO A 337 -0.43 19.71 -6.04
C PRO A 337 0.81 19.58 -5.16
N ASP A 338 0.65 19.56 -3.84
CA ASP A 338 1.73 19.47 -2.85
C ASP A 338 1.79 18.12 -2.12
N GLY A 339 0.79 17.25 -2.36
CA GLY A 339 0.72 15.94 -1.73
C GLY A 339 0.52 16.00 -0.20
N CYS A 340 -0.01 17.10 0.33
CA CYS A 340 -0.22 17.32 1.76
C CYS A 340 -1.68 17.65 2.08
N GLY A 341 -2.08 17.41 3.33
CA GLY A 341 -3.39 17.77 3.88
C GLY A 341 -3.30 18.14 5.36
N SER A 342 -4.36 18.71 5.90
CA SER A 342 -4.49 19.00 7.33
C SER A 342 -4.51 17.72 8.17
N HIS A 343 -4.58 17.86 9.50
CA HIS A 343 -4.91 16.72 10.37
C HIS A 343 -6.27 16.16 9.98
N PRO A 344 -6.46 14.81 10.01
CA PRO A 344 -7.71 14.20 9.59
C PRO A 344 -8.90 14.61 10.47
N ASP A 345 -9.98 15.03 9.85
CA ASP A 345 -11.28 15.17 10.50
C ASP A 345 -11.96 13.81 10.63
N ASN A 346 -11.73 12.93 9.65
CA ASN A 346 -12.33 11.61 9.60
C ASN A 346 -11.28 10.54 9.28
N ILE A 347 -11.41 9.40 9.94
CA ILE A 347 -10.66 8.17 9.67
C ILE A 347 -11.67 7.07 9.38
N VAL A 348 -11.53 6.42 8.24
CA VAL A 348 -12.44 5.35 7.79
C VAL A 348 -11.67 4.04 7.77
N PHE A 349 -12.12 3.05 8.54
CA PHE A 349 -11.67 1.67 8.44
C PHE A 349 -12.63 0.90 7.55
N LEU A 350 -12.18 0.55 6.34
CA LEU A 350 -12.93 -0.26 5.40
C LEU A 350 -12.69 -1.73 5.65
N THR A 351 -13.76 -2.48 5.83
CA THR A 351 -13.72 -3.94 5.89
C THR A 351 -14.67 -4.53 4.86
N CYS A 352 -14.44 -5.77 4.44
CA CYS A 352 -15.35 -6.55 3.63
C CYS A 352 -15.71 -7.80 4.42
N ASP A 353 -16.83 -7.78 5.14
CA ASP A 353 -17.28 -8.91 5.94
C ASP A 353 -18.03 -9.93 5.08
N ALA A 354 -17.48 -11.13 4.94
CA ALA A 354 -18.14 -12.22 4.22
C ALA A 354 -19.01 -13.12 5.12
N PHE A 355 -19.04 -12.85 6.43
CA PHE A 355 -19.95 -13.52 7.35
C PHE A 355 -21.35 -12.89 7.35
N GLY A 356 -21.47 -11.65 6.86
CA GLY A 356 -22.74 -10.93 6.75
C GLY A 356 -23.32 -10.45 8.07
N VAL A 357 -22.48 -10.20 9.06
CA VAL A 357 -22.87 -9.89 10.44
C VAL A 357 -22.40 -8.53 10.96
N LEU A 358 -21.36 -7.95 10.36
CA LEU A 358 -20.89 -6.62 10.78
C LEU A 358 -21.86 -5.54 10.32
N PRO A 359 -22.15 -4.54 11.18
CA PRO A 359 -22.93 -3.37 10.80
C PRO A 359 -22.30 -2.64 9.58
N PRO A 360 -23.14 -2.03 8.71
CA PRO A 360 -22.64 -1.30 7.54
C PRO A 360 -21.81 -0.08 7.91
N VAL A 361 -22.09 0.53 9.06
CA VAL A 361 -21.36 1.66 9.62
C VAL A 361 -21.41 1.64 11.13
N SER A 362 -20.29 1.99 11.77
CA SER A 362 -20.23 2.17 13.22
C SER A 362 -19.27 3.31 13.56
N LYS A 363 -19.56 4.03 14.65
CA LYS A 363 -18.60 4.96 15.28
C LYS A 363 -17.67 4.17 16.19
N LEU A 364 -16.40 4.52 16.19
CA LEU A 364 -15.40 3.92 17.08
C LEU A 364 -14.88 4.95 18.07
N THR A 365 -14.72 4.53 19.33
CA THR A 365 -13.87 5.22 20.30
C THR A 365 -12.40 5.06 19.91
N SER A 366 -11.49 5.87 20.46
CA SER A 366 -10.06 5.75 20.24
C SER A 366 -9.56 4.34 20.61
N ALA A 367 -10.02 3.76 21.72
CA ALA A 367 -9.65 2.40 22.13
C ALA A 367 -10.14 1.32 21.15
N GLN A 368 -11.39 1.44 20.65
CA GLN A 368 -11.91 0.55 19.60
C GLN A 368 -11.16 0.72 18.28
N ALA A 369 -10.82 1.97 17.92
CA ALA A 369 -10.00 2.25 16.75
C ALA A 369 -8.64 1.51 16.84
N MET A 370 -7.95 1.60 17.97
CA MET A 370 -6.69 0.87 18.19
C MET A 370 -6.88 -0.65 18.11
N TYR A 371 -7.96 -1.19 18.70
CA TYR A 371 -8.27 -2.62 18.66
C TYR A 371 -8.48 -3.12 17.22
N HIS A 372 -9.35 -2.44 16.47
CA HIS A 372 -9.64 -2.81 15.08
C HIS A 372 -8.47 -2.55 14.14
N PHE A 373 -7.66 -1.52 14.40
CA PHE A 373 -6.43 -1.25 13.66
C PHE A 373 -5.40 -2.36 13.85
N ILE A 374 -5.18 -2.81 15.10
CA ILE A 374 -4.29 -3.96 15.39
C ILE A 374 -4.78 -5.23 14.70
N ASN A 375 -6.09 -5.47 14.67
CA ASN A 375 -6.64 -6.64 13.97
C ASN A 375 -6.53 -6.53 12.45
N GLY A 376 -6.86 -5.38 11.86
CA GLY A 376 -6.85 -5.16 10.41
C GLY A 376 -7.68 -6.20 9.66
N TYR A 377 -8.95 -6.40 10.07
CA TYR A 377 -9.83 -7.44 9.55
C TYR A 377 -10.40 -7.11 8.17
N THR A 378 -10.42 -8.10 7.32
CA THR A 378 -11.29 -8.20 6.13
C THR A 378 -11.50 -9.67 5.76
N ALA A 379 -12.45 -9.96 4.87
CA ALA A 379 -12.47 -11.23 4.15
C ALA A 379 -11.80 -11.05 2.78
N LYS A 380 -10.85 -11.92 2.44
CA LYS A 380 -10.39 -12.06 1.06
C LYS A 380 -11.51 -12.70 0.25
N VAL A 381 -11.96 -12.05 -0.79
CA VAL A 381 -13.00 -12.56 -1.69
C VAL A 381 -12.38 -13.14 -2.95
N ALA A 382 -13.11 -14.06 -3.61
CA ALA A 382 -12.67 -14.67 -4.87
C ALA A 382 -12.29 -13.59 -5.90
N GLY A 383 -11.21 -13.80 -6.65
CA GLY A 383 -10.69 -12.86 -7.64
C GLY A 383 -9.86 -11.70 -7.07
N THR A 384 -9.65 -11.63 -5.75
CA THR A 384 -8.74 -10.62 -5.16
C THR A 384 -7.29 -11.09 -5.04
N GLU A 385 -7.08 -12.40 -4.89
CA GLU A 385 -5.75 -13.05 -4.88
C GLU A 385 -5.84 -14.45 -5.52
N LYS A 386 -4.74 -14.88 -6.17
CA LYS A 386 -4.65 -16.19 -6.84
C LYS A 386 -4.93 -17.33 -5.86
N GLY A 387 -5.87 -18.20 -6.23
CA GLY A 387 -6.22 -19.39 -5.45
C GLY A 387 -7.28 -19.18 -4.36
N VAL A 388 -7.82 -17.97 -4.21
CA VAL A 388 -8.97 -17.71 -3.33
C VAL A 388 -10.26 -17.99 -4.09
N THR A 389 -10.87 -19.14 -3.81
CA THR A 389 -12.14 -19.57 -4.42
C THR A 389 -13.35 -19.26 -3.54
N GLU A 390 -13.13 -19.14 -2.22
CA GLU A 390 -14.14 -18.77 -1.23
C GLU A 390 -13.60 -17.69 -0.30
N PRO A 391 -14.46 -16.81 0.22
CA PRO A 391 -14.01 -15.77 1.13
C PRO A 391 -13.39 -16.36 2.40
N THR A 392 -12.21 -15.88 2.73
CA THR A 392 -11.46 -16.31 3.91
C THR A 392 -11.22 -15.13 4.82
N PRO A 393 -11.58 -15.21 6.13
CA PRO A 393 -11.25 -14.16 7.09
C PRO A 393 -9.74 -13.95 7.14
N THR A 394 -9.33 -12.71 7.05
CA THR A 394 -7.91 -12.32 7.01
C THR A 394 -7.70 -11.19 8.00
N PHE A 395 -6.63 -11.32 8.77
CA PHE A 395 -6.19 -10.32 9.74
C PHE A 395 -4.79 -9.85 9.34
N SER A 396 -4.66 -8.55 9.06
CA SER A 396 -3.39 -7.93 8.70
C SER A 396 -3.18 -6.71 9.60
N PRO A 397 -2.31 -6.78 10.60
CA PRO A 397 -2.17 -5.73 11.59
C PRO A 397 -1.90 -4.39 10.92
N CYS A 398 -2.58 -3.35 11.44
CA CYS A 398 -2.53 -1.97 10.94
C CYS A 398 -2.87 -1.85 9.44
N PHE A 399 -3.65 -2.79 8.89
CA PHE A 399 -3.96 -2.92 7.45
C PHE A 399 -2.72 -3.00 6.54
N GLY A 400 -1.55 -3.18 7.12
CA GLY A 400 -0.25 -3.16 6.43
C GLY A 400 0.76 -4.17 6.95
N GLY A 401 0.32 -5.27 7.58
CA GLY A 401 1.15 -6.24 8.27
C GLY A 401 2.46 -6.64 7.55
N PRO A 402 2.47 -6.94 6.24
CA PRO A 402 3.69 -7.29 5.52
C PRO A 402 4.77 -6.19 5.48
N PHE A 403 4.40 -4.95 5.80
CA PHE A 403 5.28 -3.77 5.70
C PHE A 403 5.74 -3.22 7.04
N LEU A 404 5.33 -3.83 8.16
CA LEU A 404 5.62 -3.34 9.51
C LEU A 404 6.92 -3.93 10.06
N PRO A 405 8.03 -3.18 10.15
CA PRO A 405 9.22 -3.64 10.84
C PRO A 405 9.07 -3.63 12.36
N LEU A 406 8.35 -2.65 12.92
CA LEU A 406 8.13 -2.53 14.36
C LEU A 406 6.87 -3.30 14.79
N HIS A 407 6.76 -3.57 16.09
CA HIS A 407 5.57 -4.21 16.66
C HIS A 407 4.30 -3.39 16.39
N PRO A 408 3.16 -4.00 15.98
CA PRO A 408 1.91 -3.30 15.65
C PRO A 408 1.42 -2.34 16.74
N ARG A 409 1.70 -2.64 18.00
CA ARG A 409 1.43 -1.74 19.14
C ARG A 409 1.97 -0.31 18.92
N ARG A 410 3.18 -0.16 18.40
CA ARG A 410 3.82 1.16 18.18
C ARG A 410 2.98 2.05 17.26
N TYR A 411 2.46 1.47 16.19
CA TYR A 411 1.60 2.19 15.24
C TYR A 411 0.22 2.48 15.83
N ALA A 412 -0.33 1.52 16.57
CA ALA A 412 -1.63 1.70 17.22
C ALA A 412 -1.60 2.78 18.32
N GLU A 413 -0.53 2.83 19.12
CA GLU A 413 -0.32 3.89 20.13
C GLU A 413 -0.19 5.26 19.48
N LEU A 414 0.56 5.36 18.37
CA LEU A 414 0.63 6.59 17.58
C LEU A 414 -0.74 7.01 17.05
N LEU A 415 -1.51 6.07 16.48
CA LEU A 415 -2.85 6.34 15.97
C LEU A 415 -3.79 6.82 17.08
N GLY A 416 -3.85 6.09 18.20
CA GLY A 416 -4.72 6.45 19.33
C GLY A 416 -4.42 7.84 19.88
N ARG A 417 -3.14 8.15 20.09
CA ARG A 417 -2.72 9.46 20.56
C ARG A 417 -3.12 10.58 19.59
N LYS A 418 -2.88 10.40 18.29
CA LYS A 418 -3.24 11.39 17.27
C LYS A 418 -4.76 11.54 17.12
N ILE A 419 -5.54 10.48 17.26
CA ILE A 419 -7.00 10.56 17.33
C ILE A 419 -7.44 11.44 18.50
N ASP A 420 -6.88 11.20 19.69
CA ASP A 420 -7.24 11.95 20.90
C ASP A 420 -6.77 13.42 20.84
N GLU A 421 -5.58 13.66 20.29
CA GLU A 421 -4.99 15.00 20.15
C GLU A 421 -5.79 15.89 19.18
N HIS A 422 -6.16 15.32 18.02
CA HIS A 422 -6.83 16.06 16.94
C HIS A 422 -8.35 15.85 16.90
N GLN A 423 -8.88 15.04 17.82
CA GLN A 423 -10.33 14.75 17.91
C GLN A 423 -10.91 14.19 16.59
N ALA A 424 -10.10 13.40 15.87
CA ALA A 424 -10.52 12.78 14.62
C ALA A 424 -11.64 11.78 14.86
N LYS A 425 -12.68 11.82 14.02
CA LYS A 425 -13.80 10.88 14.08
C LYS A 425 -13.41 9.58 13.39
N VAL A 426 -13.69 8.46 14.01
CA VAL A 426 -13.34 7.16 13.45
C VAL A 426 -14.58 6.36 13.10
N TRP A 427 -14.65 5.91 11.87
CA TRP A 427 -15.74 5.15 11.29
C TRP A 427 -15.26 3.75 10.90
N PHE A 428 -16.02 2.71 11.27
CA PHE A 428 -15.82 1.34 10.80
C PHE A 428 -16.92 1.03 9.79
N ILE A 429 -16.53 0.85 8.52
CA ILE A 429 -17.47 0.70 7.41
C ILE A 429 -17.30 -0.66 6.75
N ASN A 430 -18.40 -1.42 6.73
CA ASN A 430 -18.46 -2.72 6.09
C ASN A 430 -18.96 -2.60 4.64
N THR A 431 -18.17 -3.05 3.68
CA THR A 431 -18.49 -3.10 2.25
C THR A 431 -18.80 -4.53 1.77
N GLY A 432 -18.95 -5.46 2.72
CA GLY A 432 -19.12 -6.90 2.49
C GLY A 432 -20.59 -7.32 2.32
N TRP A 433 -20.95 -8.40 2.96
CA TRP A 433 -22.27 -9.04 2.83
C TRP A 433 -23.26 -8.61 3.90
N THR A 434 -24.55 -8.76 3.58
CA THR A 434 -25.67 -8.58 4.48
C THR A 434 -26.78 -9.59 4.13
N GLY A 435 -27.69 -9.88 5.06
CA GLY A 435 -28.79 -10.83 4.87
C GLY A 435 -28.37 -12.30 4.81
N GLY A 436 -27.14 -12.60 5.15
CA GLY A 436 -26.53 -13.92 5.13
C GLY A 436 -25.03 -13.86 4.82
N PRO A 437 -24.28 -14.96 5.01
CA PRO A 437 -22.89 -15.06 4.61
C PRO A 437 -22.74 -15.09 3.07
N TYR A 438 -21.50 -15.07 2.60
CA TYR A 438 -21.20 -15.32 1.19
C TYR A 438 -21.87 -16.61 0.69
N GLY A 439 -22.49 -16.52 -0.50
CA GLY A 439 -23.24 -17.63 -1.10
C GLY A 439 -24.73 -17.70 -0.71
N GLU A 440 -25.14 -17.04 0.38
CA GLU A 440 -26.53 -16.95 0.84
C GLU A 440 -27.04 -15.51 0.83
N GLY A 441 -26.26 -14.60 1.43
CA GLY A 441 -26.54 -13.16 1.45
C GLY A 441 -26.15 -12.43 0.18
N GLN A 442 -26.29 -11.12 0.20
CA GLN A 442 -25.94 -10.25 -0.92
C GLN A 442 -24.80 -9.30 -0.48
N ARG A 443 -23.90 -8.97 -1.40
CA ARG A 443 -22.94 -7.92 -1.17
C ARG A 443 -23.67 -6.57 -1.07
N MET A 444 -23.27 -5.75 -0.12
CA MET A 444 -23.85 -4.42 0.10
C MET A 444 -23.75 -3.59 -1.17
N ALA A 445 -24.85 -2.94 -1.55
CA ALA A 445 -24.89 -2.14 -2.76
C ALA A 445 -23.92 -0.95 -2.66
N ILE A 446 -23.15 -0.72 -3.68
CA ILE A 446 -22.12 0.33 -3.71
C ILE A 446 -22.70 1.74 -3.48
N ASN A 447 -23.92 1.99 -3.95
CA ASN A 447 -24.62 3.25 -3.71
C ASN A 447 -24.94 3.48 -2.22
N HIS A 448 -25.29 2.43 -1.47
CA HIS A 448 -25.47 2.53 -0.01
C HIS A 448 -24.14 2.80 0.69
N THR A 449 -23.08 2.10 0.30
CA THR A 449 -21.74 2.33 0.84
C THR A 449 -21.27 3.77 0.59
N ARG A 450 -21.44 4.30 -0.62
CA ARG A 450 -21.12 5.69 -0.95
C ARG A 450 -21.98 6.68 -0.15
N ALA A 451 -23.28 6.43 -0.02
CA ALA A 451 -24.16 7.28 0.80
C ALA A 451 -23.74 7.31 2.28
N ILE A 452 -23.34 6.16 2.84
CA ILE A 452 -22.83 6.05 4.20
C ILE A 452 -21.54 6.86 4.36
N ILE A 453 -20.58 6.70 3.46
CA ILE A 453 -19.31 7.41 3.49
C ILE A 453 -19.56 8.92 3.41
N ASN A 454 -20.33 9.37 2.41
CA ASN A 454 -20.62 10.79 2.26
C ASN A 454 -21.32 11.36 3.50
N ALA A 455 -22.31 10.65 4.06
CA ALA A 455 -22.98 11.09 5.28
C ALA A 455 -22.04 11.17 6.50
N ALA A 456 -21.07 10.25 6.60
CA ALA A 456 -20.03 10.28 7.64
C ALA A 456 -19.08 11.47 7.46
N LEU A 457 -18.59 11.69 6.24
CA LEU A 457 -17.63 12.76 5.92
C LEU A 457 -18.26 14.15 6.00
N ASP A 458 -19.51 14.29 5.54
CA ASP A 458 -20.29 15.55 5.63
C ASP A 458 -20.78 15.85 7.05
N GLY A 459 -20.46 14.98 8.02
CA GLY A 459 -20.85 15.16 9.42
C GLY A 459 -22.33 14.87 9.73
N LEU A 460 -23.10 14.38 8.76
CA LEU A 460 -24.54 14.10 8.91
C LEU A 460 -24.83 12.97 9.92
N LEU A 461 -23.82 12.13 10.22
CA LEU A 461 -23.92 11.06 11.22
C LEU A 461 -23.43 11.47 12.62
N ASN A 462 -22.90 12.69 12.80
CA ASN A 462 -22.28 13.08 14.07
C ASN A 462 -23.25 13.06 15.25
N ASP A 463 -24.45 13.63 15.07
CA ASP A 463 -25.47 13.80 16.09
C ASP A 463 -26.61 12.78 15.97
N VAL A 464 -26.49 11.81 15.07
CA VAL A 464 -27.47 10.73 14.96
C VAL A 464 -27.35 9.81 16.18
N ALA A 465 -28.51 9.49 16.77
CA ALA A 465 -28.59 8.54 17.88
C ALA A 465 -28.00 7.19 17.46
N THR A 466 -27.25 6.56 18.35
CA THR A 466 -26.64 5.23 18.10
C THR A 466 -27.30 4.16 18.92
N GLN A 467 -27.18 2.93 18.46
CA GLN A 467 -27.52 1.72 19.21
C GLN A 467 -26.25 0.87 19.32
N THR A 468 -25.93 0.41 20.52
CA THR A 468 -24.78 -0.47 20.75
C THR A 468 -25.08 -1.87 20.22
N ASP A 469 -24.23 -2.37 19.31
CA ASP A 469 -24.30 -3.76 18.86
C ASP A 469 -24.00 -4.73 20.01
N PRO A 470 -24.88 -5.71 20.29
CA PRO A 470 -24.76 -6.57 21.47
C PRO A 470 -23.60 -7.57 21.41
N VAL A 471 -23.04 -7.84 20.23
CA VAL A 471 -21.93 -8.80 20.03
C VAL A 471 -20.61 -8.06 19.89
N PHE A 472 -20.54 -7.06 19.03
CA PHE A 472 -19.30 -6.37 18.71
C PHE A 472 -19.05 -5.13 19.59
N GLY A 473 -20.06 -4.64 20.32
CA GLY A 473 -19.94 -3.44 21.17
C GLY A 473 -19.79 -2.14 20.39
N LEU A 474 -20.15 -2.15 19.11
CA LEU A 474 -20.00 -1.03 18.20
C LEU A 474 -21.22 -0.09 18.25
N GLU A 475 -20.99 1.21 18.17
CA GLU A 475 -22.05 2.23 18.14
C GLU A 475 -22.56 2.42 16.70
N VAL A 476 -23.74 1.86 16.41
CA VAL A 476 -24.38 1.87 15.09
C VAL A 476 -25.38 3.02 15.00
N PRO A 477 -25.26 3.96 14.03
CA PRO A 477 -26.27 5.01 13.81
C PRO A 477 -27.64 4.42 13.48
N THR A 478 -28.70 4.96 14.10
CA THR A 478 -30.08 4.47 13.91
C THR A 478 -30.70 4.93 12.59
N SER A 479 -30.06 5.87 11.89
CA SER A 479 -30.47 6.34 10.57
C SER A 479 -29.28 6.86 9.78
N CYS A 480 -29.36 6.78 8.46
CA CYS A 480 -28.37 7.35 7.54
C CYS A 480 -29.10 7.90 6.29
N PRO A 481 -28.85 9.17 5.90
CA PRO A 481 -29.44 9.73 4.68
C PRO A 481 -29.15 8.87 3.45
N GLY A 482 -30.16 8.58 2.64
CA GLY A 482 -30.02 7.80 1.42
C GLY A 482 -29.84 6.28 1.62
N VAL A 483 -29.93 5.77 2.86
CA VAL A 483 -29.82 4.35 3.19
C VAL A 483 -31.10 3.88 3.89
N PRO A 484 -31.74 2.80 3.43
CA PRO A 484 -32.89 2.21 4.10
C PRO A 484 -32.53 1.78 5.53
N GLY A 485 -33.45 2.00 6.48
CA GLY A 485 -33.18 1.72 7.90
C GLY A 485 -32.92 0.24 8.22
N ASP A 486 -33.53 -0.66 7.47
CA ASP A 486 -33.30 -2.12 7.56
C ASP A 486 -31.87 -2.53 7.21
N VAL A 487 -31.20 -1.80 6.31
CA VAL A 487 -29.78 -2.04 5.97
C VAL A 487 -28.87 -1.78 7.17
N LEU A 488 -29.24 -0.85 8.07
CA LEU A 488 -28.46 -0.51 9.26
C LEU A 488 -28.58 -1.53 10.41
N ASP A 489 -29.55 -2.45 10.34
CA ASP A 489 -29.73 -3.56 11.29
C ASP A 489 -29.39 -4.91 10.62
N PRO A 490 -28.14 -5.35 10.67
CA PRO A 490 -27.72 -6.61 10.02
C PRO A 490 -28.54 -7.81 10.51
N ARG A 491 -28.88 -7.86 11.80
CA ARG A 491 -29.65 -8.96 12.38
C ARG A 491 -31.05 -9.06 11.79
N GLY A 492 -31.69 -7.92 11.55
CA GLY A 492 -33.02 -7.82 10.95
C GLY A 492 -33.03 -8.20 9.46
N THR A 493 -31.91 -8.17 8.77
CA THR A 493 -31.82 -8.61 7.35
C THR A 493 -31.79 -10.13 7.17
N TRP A 494 -31.50 -10.90 8.23
CA TRP A 494 -31.41 -12.36 8.14
C TRP A 494 -32.78 -13.02 8.30
N ALA A 495 -33.03 -14.07 7.52
CA ALA A 495 -34.24 -14.88 7.64
C ALA A 495 -34.31 -15.64 8.97
N ASP A 496 -33.15 -16.04 9.52
CA ASP A 496 -33.01 -16.74 10.80
C ASP A 496 -32.07 -15.94 11.72
N SER A 497 -32.66 -15.29 12.73
CA SER A 497 -31.92 -14.51 13.73
C SER A 497 -31.01 -15.36 14.60
N ALA A 498 -31.29 -16.66 14.81
CA ALA A 498 -30.42 -17.54 15.59
C ALA A 498 -29.17 -17.91 14.79
N ALA A 499 -29.30 -18.10 13.47
CA ALA A 499 -28.18 -18.31 12.58
C ALA A 499 -27.27 -17.06 12.52
N TYR A 500 -27.84 -15.83 12.48
CA TYR A 500 -27.10 -14.59 12.62
C TYR A 500 -26.30 -14.56 13.93
N ASP A 501 -26.97 -14.81 15.08
CA ASP A 501 -26.33 -14.76 16.39
C ASP A 501 -25.16 -15.76 16.51
N ALA A 502 -25.31 -16.95 15.92
CA ALA A 502 -24.22 -17.94 15.88
C ALA A 502 -23.04 -17.48 15.02
N GLN A 503 -23.31 -16.89 13.86
CA GLN A 503 -22.31 -16.42 12.93
C GLN A 503 -21.56 -15.17 13.48
N ALA A 504 -22.30 -14.27 14.14
CA ALA A 504 -21.74 -13.09 14.80
C ALA A 504 -20.78 -13.49 15.93
N ARG A 505 -21.17 -14.43 16.80
CA ARG A 505 -20.28 -14.98 17.83
C ARG A 505 -19.05 -15.65 17.25
N LYS A 506 -19.19 -16.37 16.14
CA LYS A 506 -18.05 -16.99 15.44
C LYS A 506 -17.04 -15.94 15.00
N LEU A 507 -17.50 -14.86 14.35
CA LEU A 507 -16.60 -13.78 13.94
C LEU A 507 -15.99 -13.06 15.13
N ALA A 508 -16.76 -12.80 16.19
CA ALA A 508 -16.27 -12.21 17.44
C ALA A 508 -15.13 -13.05 18.05
N GLY A 509 -15.29 -14.38 18.07
CA GLY A 509 -14.24 -15.30 18.50
C GLY A 509 -12.96 -15.22 17.67
N LEU A 510 -13.08 -15.08 16.34
CA LEU A 510 -11.92 -14.89 15.46
C LEU A 510 -11.17 -13.59 15.75
N PHE A 511 -11.87 -12.50 16.03
CA PHE A 511 -11.26 -11.23 16.45
C PHE A 511 -10.48 -11.40 17.76
N GLN A 512 -11.09 -12.02 18.75
CA GLN A 512 -10.48 -12.26 20.06
C GLN A 512 -9.26 -13.18 19.95
N GLU A 513 -9.39 -14.29 19.22
CA GLU A 513 -8.29 -15.24 18.98
C GLU A 513 -7.09 -14.54 18.29
N ASN A 514 -7.36 -13.76 17.24
CA ASN A 514 -6.30 -13.04 16.55
C ASN A 514 -5.62 -12.01 17.48
N PHE A 515 -6.40 -11.32 18.29
CA PHE A 515 -5.90 -10.28 19.20
C PHE A 515 -5.02 -10.82 20.33
N THR A 516 -5.16 -12.10 20.73
CA THR A 516 -4.32 -12.71 21.79
C THR A 516 -2.84 -12.56 21.52
N LYS A 517 -2.41 -12.49 20.26
CA LYS A 517 -1.01 -12.31 19.85
C LYS A 517 -0.42 -10.95 20.27
N TYR A 518 -1.27 -9.99 20.60
CA TYR A 518 -0.92 -8.61 20.93
C TYR A 518 -1.36 -8.18 22.33
N ALA A 519 -2.17 -9.01 22.99
CA ALA A 519 -2.88 -8.63 24.22
C ALA A 519 -1.96 -8.23 25.38
N GLU A 520 -0.78 -8.88 25.52
CA GLU A 520 0.18 -8.58 26.58
C GLU A 520 0.85 -7.21 26.40
N ASP A 521 0.94 -6.75 25.15
CA ASP A 521 1.67 -5.55 24.79
C ASP A 521 0.82 -4.28 24.72
N VAL A 522 -0.51 -4.36 24.91
CA VAL A 522 -1.43 -3.22 24.77
C VAL A 522 -2.11 -2.85 26.09
N PRO A 523 -2.51 -1.57 26.28
CA PRO A 523 -3.24 -1.12 27.47
C PRO A 523 -4.57 -1.84 27.67
N GLU A 524 -5.02 -1.94 28.92
CA GLU A 524 -6.28 -2.64 29.31
C GLU A 524 -7.51 -2.08 28.60
N ASN A 525 -7.61 -0.76 28.46
CA ASN A 525 -8.72 -0.13 27.76
C ASN A 525 -8.80 -0.54 26.27
N VAL A 526 -7.69 -0.85 25.63
CA VAL A 526 -7.66 -1.37 24.26
C VAL A 526 -8.02 -2.85 24.24
N ARG A 527 -7.53 -3.64 25.20
CA ARG A 527 -7.90 -5.06 25.33
C ARG A 527 -9.41 -5.25 25.50
N SER A 528 -10.00 -4.43 26.34
CA SER A 528 -11.46 -4.48 26.65
C SER A 528 -12.35 -3.82 25.59
N ALA A 529 -11.77 -3.19 24.55
CA ALA A 529 -12.52 -2.53 23.48
C ALA A 529 -12.94 -3.46 22.32
N GLY A 530 -12.63 -4.76 22.43
CA GLY A 530 -13.02 -5.77 21.46
C GLY A 530 -14.47 -6.23 21.59
N PRO A 531 -14.89 -7.25 20.80
CA PRO A 531 -16.21 -7.83 20.88
C PRO A 531 -16.62 -8.24 22.30
N LEU A 532 -17.88 -7.98 22.67
CA LEU A 532 -18.42 -8.20 24.03
C LEU A 532 -18.75 -9.66 24.31
N ALA A 533 -19.11 -10.43 23.27
CA ALA A 533 -19.50 -11.84 23.37
C ALA A 533 -18.82 -12.68 22.29
N ALA A 534 -18.24 -13.79 22.71
CA ALA A 534 -17.75 -14.88 21.85
C ALA A 534 -18.45 -16.18 22.20
#